data_703ef492aa65bcc16267b04918db04ae
#
_entry.id   703ef492aa65bcc16267b04918db04ae
#
_cell.length_a   1.000
_cell.length_b   1.000
_cell.length_c   1.000
_cell.angle_alpha   90.00
_cell.angle_beta   90.00
_cell.angle_gamma   90.00
#
_symmetry.space_group_name_H-M   'P 1'
#
loop_
_entity.id
_entity.type
_entity.pdbx_description
1 polymer ?
#
loop_
_entity_poly.entity_id
_entity_poly.type
_entity_poly.pdbx_seq_one_letter_code
_entity_poly.pdbx_strand_id
1 'polypeptide(L)'
;KSKQKLSEEWMPIIKKYSLAGSNAVEVGSCRGDFLEVLASLGFNATGIENSLESCEISTKNGNKTIPGYLDEVVKKTKQTFSLVVCNNFLEHQPRTSTFINGFKELLKEDGILYISVPNLKYLMKKSCLYEFVADHLVYFTDKTLKLALEMNGLEVLEQYEKNNGNDLVIIAKKRSLVNLDKSQEVVDNILISLKKLVNSAQDKGKTISVWSAGHRALALMAMAEFDYIDNVVDSANFKQGKLTPILHKKIISPDEFASKPSDIIILMLPGAYSNQVKEFLEKNNVKSEVYLFNDEPIKI
;
A
#
# COMPACT_ATOMS: atom_id res chain seq x y z
N LYS A 1 16.70 -17.65 29.42
CA LYS A 1 16.32 -18.96 28.81
C LYS A 1 17.58 -19.64 28.31
N SER A 2 17.67 -20.99 28.37
CA SER A 2 18.79 -21.69 27.74
C SER A 2 18.76 -21.47 26.21
N LYS A 3 19.94 -21.42 25.58
CA LYS A 3 20.06 -21.31 24.12
C LYS A 3 19.24 -22.39 23.40
N GLN A 4 19.25 -23.61 23.92
CA GLN A 4 18.45 -24.71 23.38
C GLN A 4 16.95 -24.41 23.36
N LYS A 5 16.38 -23.88 24.45
CA LYS A 5 14.97 -23.53 24.53
C LYS A 5 14.60 -22.42 23.54
N LEU A 6 15.48 -21.42 23.36
CA LEU A 6 15.29 -20.38 22.34
C LEU A 6 15.34 -20.97 20.93
N SER A 7 16.27 -21.88 20.66
CA SER A 7 16.34 -22.55 19.35
C SER A 7 15.07 -23.35 19.06
N GLU A 8 14.54 -24.09 20.03
CA GLU A 8 13.27 -24.83 19.88
C GLU A 8 12.07 -23.89 19.59
N GLU A 9 12.04 -22.71 20.23
CA GLU A 9 11.00 -21.70 19.99
C GLU A 9 11.07 -21.09 18.59
N TRP A 10 12.27 -20.98 17.99
CA TRP A 10 12.49 -20.38 16.67
C TRP A 10 12.32 -21.33 15.51
N MET A 11 12.50 -22.64 15.68
CA MET A 11 12.38 -23.64 14.62
C MET A 11 11.05 -23.60 13.85
N PRO A 12 9.87 -23.46 14.51
CA PRO A 12 8.60 -23.32 13.80
C PRO A 12 8.53 -22.09 12.90
N ILE A 13 9.08 -20.95 13.35
CA ILE A 13 9.12 -19.69 12.61
C ILE A 13 10.01 -19.85 11.37
N ILE A 14 11.22 -20.41 11.56
CA ILE A 14 12.18 -20.67 10.48
C ILE A 14 11.55 -21.54 9.39
N LYS A 15 10.89 -22.62 9.80
CA LYS A 15 10.22 -23.54 8.87
C LYS A 15 9.05 -22.87 8.14
N LYS A 16 8.21 -22.16 8.87
CA LYS A 16 7.00 -21.52 8.31
C LYS A 16 7.34 -20.47 7.26
N TYR A 17 8.38 -19.69 7.49
CA TYR A 17 8.80 -18.59 6.59
C TYR A 17 10.01 -18.94 5.72
N SER A 18 10.44 -20.19 5.68
CA SER A 18 11.55 -20.68 4.83
C SER A 18 12.86 -19.90 5.03
N LEU A 19 13.21 -19.58 6.29
CA LEU A 19 14.32 -18.69 6.64
C LEU A 19 15.66 -19.42 6.81
N ALA A 20 15.73 -20.74 6.67
CA ALA A 20 16.94 -21.51 6.89
C ALA A 20 18.11 -21.02 6.03
N GLY A 21 19.30 -20.85 6.63
CA GLY A 21 20.52 -20.44 5.94
C GLY A 21 20.54 -18.99 5.43
N SER A 22 19.55 -18.17 5.79
CA SER A 22 19.44 -16.81 5.29
C SER A 22 20.22 -15.80 6.14
N ASN A 23 20.34 -14.56 5.61
CA ASN A 23 20.90 -13.43 6.37
C ASN A 23 19.88 -12.90 7.37
N ALA A 24 20.30 -12.73 8.62
CA ALA A 24 19.51 -12.16 9.69
C ALA A 24 20.21 -10.94 10.32
N VAL A 25 19.43 -9.99 10.81
CA VAL A 25 19.94 -8.87 11.62
C VAL A 25 19.10 -8.73 12.89
N GLU A 26 19.80 -8.56 14.03
CA GLU A 26 19.19 -8.17 15.29
C GLU A 26 19.48 -6.69 15.57
N VAL A 27 18.42 -5.93 15.81
CA VAL A 27 18.49 -4.50 16.17
C VAL A 27 18.37 -4.37 17.69
N GLY A 28 19.36 -3.74 18.31
CA GLY A 28 19.55 -3.76 19.78
C GLY A 28 20.16 -5.08 20.23
N SER A 29 21.24 -5.50 19.57
CA SER A 29 21.82 -6.84 19.78
C SER A 29 22.63 -6.97 21.08
N CYS A 30 22.79 -5.90 21.85
CA CYS A 30 23.57 -5.89 23.08
C CYS A 30 24.94 -6.59 22.92
N ARG A 31 25.23 -7.56 23.81
CA ARG A 31 26.50 -8.33 23.80
C ARG A 31 26.50 -9.51 22.81
N GLY A 32 25.44 -9.67 22.01
CA GLY A 32 25.36 -10.67 20.95
C GLY A 32 24.83 -12.04 21.39
N ASP A 33 24.26 -12.17 22.58
CA ASP A 33 23.76 -13.46 23.08
C ASP A 33 22.74 -14.12 22.14
N PHE A 34 21.84 -13.32 21.55
CA PHE A 34 20.85 -13.84 20.62
C PHE A 34 21.43 -14.04 19.21
N LEU A 35 22.46 -13.30 18.83
CA LEU A 35 23.20 -13.57 17.58
C LEU A 35 23.81 -14.96 17.57
N GLU A 36 24.33 -15.43 18.72
CA GLU A 36 24.82 -16.80 18.85
C GLU A 36 23.70 -17.85 18.67
N VAL A 37 22.48 -17.55 19.13
CA VAL A 37 21.31 -18.42 18.89
C VAL A 37 20.98 -18.44 17.39
N LEU A 38 20.92 -17.30 16.74
CA LEU A 38 20.69 -17.23 15.28
C LEU A 38 21.75 -17.97 14.49
N ALA A 39 23.04 -17.82 14.87
CA ALA A 39 24.14 -18.56 14.24
C ALA A 39 23.99 -20.07 14.42
N SER A 40 23.60 -20.54 15.62
CA SER A 40 23.34 -21.95 15.89
C SER A 40 22.19 -22.55 15.09
N LEU A 41 21.25 -21.69 14.67
CA LEU A 41 20.12 -22.02 13.79
C LEU A 41 20.47 -21.92 12.30
N GLY A 42 21.74 -21.65 11.97
CA GLY A 42 22.25 -21.60 10.60
C GLY A 42 22.11 -20.26 9.89
N PHE A 43 21.75 -19.17 10.60
CA PHE A 43 21.72 -17.84 10.02
C PHE A 43 23.11 -17.23 9.88
N ASN A 44 23.33 -16.44 8.82
CA ASN A 44 24.40 -15.45 8.79
C ASN A 44 23.92 -14.21 9.54
N ALA A 45 24.18 -14.18 10.84
CA ALA A 45 23.64 -13.18 11.75
C ALA A 45 24.55 -11.95 11.87
N THR A 46 23.93 -10.76 11.91
CA THR A 46 24.59 -9.47 12.14
C THR A 46 23.83 -8.73 13.23
N GLY A 47 24.54 -8.05 14.16
CA GLY A 47 23.93 -7.17 15.15
C GLY A 47 24.03 -5.70 14.73
N ILE A 48 23.06 -4.89 15.16
CA ILE A 48 23.15 -3.43 15.16
C ILE A 48 23.01 -3.00 16.62
N GLU A 49 24.02 -2.29 17.14
CA GLU A 49 24.08 -1.91 18.55
C GLU A 49 24.75 -0.53 18.69
N ASN A 50 24.16 0.34 19.51
CA ASN A 50 24.68 1.70 19.70
C ASN A 50 25.75 1.80 20.80
N SER A 51 25.78 0.86 21.77
CA SER A 51 26.80 0.81 22.81
C SER A 51 28.10 0.24 22.27
N LEU A 52 29.14 1.06 22.21
CA LEU A 52 30.46 0.63 21.74
C LEU A 52 31.03 -0.50 22.59
N GLU A 53 30.85 -0.43 23.93
CA GLU A 53 31.26 -1.49 24.85
C GLU A 53 30.58 -2.82 24.50
N SER A 54 29.26 -2.80 24.31
CA SER A 54 28.49 -3.99 23.90
C SER A 54 28.95 -4.55 22.57
N CYS A 55 29.23 -3.68 21.59
CA CYS A 55 29.78 -4.08 20.28
C CYS A 55 31.14 -4.76 20.41
N GLU A 56 32.03 -4.23 21.27
CA GLU A 56 33.34 -4.84 21.49
C GLU A 56 33.21 -6.23 22.11
N ILE A 57 32.35 -6.40 23.11
CA ILE A 57 32.09 -7.70 23.74
C ILE A 57 31.51 -8.68 22.71
N SER A 58 30.51 -8.27 21.95
CA SER A 58 29.88 -9.09 20.91
C SER A 58 30.91 -9.53 19.87
N THR A 59 31.78 -8.63 19.41
CA THR A 59 32.84 -8.93 18.46
C THR A 59 33.89 -9.88 19.01
N LYS A 60 34.29 -9.71 20.29
CA LYS A 60 35.20 -10.66 20.98
C LYS A 60 34.61 -12.06 21.08
N ASN A 61 33.28 -12.16 21.18
CA ASN A 61 32.55 -13.44 21.17
C ASN A 61 32.40 -14.04 19.76
N GLY A 62 32.98 -13.41 18.73
CA GLY A 62 32.94 -13.91 17.34
C GLY A 62 31.71 -13.48 16.54
N ASN A 63 30.87 -12.59 17.06
CA ASN A 63 29.71 -12.09 16.35
C ASN A 63 30.09 -10.93 15.43
N LYS A 64 29.34 -10.76 14.33
CA LYS A 64 29.40 -9.58 13.48
C LYS A 64 28.46 -8.52 14.03
N THR A 65 28.97 -7.37 14.46
CA THR A 65 28.16 -6.27 14.98
C THR A 65 28.53 -4.95 14.31
N ILE A 66 27.52 -4.18 13.93
CA ILE A 66 27.65 -2.85 13.34
C ILE A 66 27.35 -1.82 14.44
N PRO A 67 28.32 -0.99 14.84
CA PRO A 67 28.10 0.04 15.85
C PRO A 67 27.29 1.19 15.27
N GLY A 68 26.32 1.69 16.04
CA GLY A 68 25.52 2.87 15.71
C GLY A 68 24.04 2.73 15.96
N TYR A 69 23.34 3.84 15.84
CA TYR A 69 21.88 3.87 15.88
C TYR A 69 21.29 3.35 14.58
N LEU A 70 20.09 2.75 14.63
CA LEU A 70 19.44 2.15 13.45
C LEU A 70 19.31 3.14 12.29
N ASP A 71 18.88 4.38 12.57
CA ASP A 71 18.69 5.42 11.55
C ASP A 71 19.99 5.91 10.90
N GLU A 72 21.12 5.73 11.56
CA GLU A 72 22.45 5.99 10.99
C GLU A 72 22.95 4.82 10.15
N VAL A 73 22.75 3.60 10.66
CA VAL A 73 23.18 2.37 9.97
C VAL A 73 22.45 2.18 8.66
N VAL A 74 21.13 2.38 8.62
CA VAL A 74 20.36 2.24 7.36
C VAL A 74 20.76 3.23 6.28
N LYS A 75 21.23 4.43 6.65
CA LYS A 75 21.76 5.42 5.69
C LYS A 75 23.10 5.03 5.08
N LYS A 76 23.89 4.27 5.83
CA LYS A 76 25.27 3.88 5.45
C LYS A 76 25.34 2.54 4.74
N THR A 77 24.40 1.63 5.02
CA THR A 77 24.36 0.29 4.43
C THR A 77 23.22 0.16 3.43
N LYS A 78 23.50 -0.53 2.33
CA LYS A 78 22.48 -0.99 1.37
C LYS A 78 22.14 -2.47 1.60
N GLN A 79 22.66 -3.07 2.66
CA GLN A 79 22.44 -4.49 2.95
C GLN A 79 21.01 -4.70 3.43
N THR A 80 20.33 -5.69 2.86
CA THR A 80 19.00 -6.13 3.27
C THR A 80 19.03 -7.57 3.77
N PHE A 81 18.08 -7.91 4.63
CA PHE A 81 18.03 -9.16 5.36
C PHE A 81 16.71 -9.89 5.14
N SER A 82 16.76 -11.21 5.13
CA SER A 82 15.55 -12.05 5.08
C SER A 82 14.84 -12.11 6.43
N LEU A 83 15.58 -11.85 7.52
CA LEU A 83 15.04 -11.79 8.88
C LEU A 83 15.58 -10.55 9.58
N VAL A 84 14.69 -9.71 10.09
CA VAL A 84 15.00 -8.60 11.01
C VAL A 84 14.37 -8.93 12.35
N VAL A 85 15.16 -8.88 13.42
CA VAL A 85 14.72 -9.17 14.80
C VAL A 85 14.92 -7.95 15.67
N CYS A 86 13.93 -7.66 16.51
CA CYS A 86 14.02 -6.65 17.58
C CYS A 86 13.39 -7.22 18.84
N ASN A 87 14.23 -7.61 19.78
CA ASN A 87 13.80 -8.18 21.05
C ASN A 87 13.83 -7.13 22.16
N ASN A 88 12.66 -6.74 22.69
CA ASN A 88 12.51 -5.83 23.83
C ASN A 88 13.44 -4.60 23.73
N PHE A 89 13.34 -3.89 22.61
CA PHE A 89 14.16 -2.71 22.34
C PHE A 89 13.35 -1.57 21.70
N LEU A 90 12.19 -1.88 21.06
CA LEU A 90 11.32 -0.87 20.44
C LEU A 90 10.72 0.08 21.50
N GLU A 91 10.45 -0.40 22.70
CA GLU A 91 9.92 0.38 23.83
C GLU A 91 10.85 1.51 24.31
N HIS A 92 12.14 1.39 24.04
CA HIS A 92 13.15 2.40 24.38
C HIS A 92 13.28 3.49 23.30
N GLN A 93 12.50 3.42 22.21
CA GLN A 93 12.69 4.31 21.07
C GLN A 93 11.74 5.52 21.10
N PRO A 94 12.27 6.75 21.29
CA PRO A 94 11.43 7.96 21.39
C PRO A 94 10.75 8.32 20.06
N ARG A 95 11.30 7.88 18.93
CA ARG A 95 10.78 8.10 17.58
C ARG A 95 10.33 6.78 16.96
N THR A 96 9.32 6.18 17.54
CA THR A 96 8.82 4.84 17.16
C THR A 96 8.59 4.68 15.65
N SER A 97 7.94 5.65 15.00
CA SER A 97 7.68 5.60 13.55
C SER A 97 8.96 5.60 12.71
N THR A 98 9.93 6.46 13.07
CA THR A 98 11.24 6.51 12.39
C THR A 98 11.98 5.18 12.56
N PHE A 99 11.91 4.60 13.76
CA PHE A 99 12.56 3.33 14.07
C PHE A 99 11.94 2.16 13.32
N ILE A 100 10.60 2.10 13.23
CA ILE A 100 9.87 1.09 12.42
C ILE A 100 10.21 1.22 10.92
N ASN A 101 10.34 2.45 10.42
CA ASN A 101 10.79 2.67 9.04
C ASN A 101 12.22 2.14 8.82
N GLY A 102 13.11 2.26 9.81
CA GLY A 102 14.43 1.65 9.76
C GLY A 102 14.39 0.13 9.57
N PHE A 103 13.46 -0.58 10.20
CA PHE A 103 13.27 -2.01 9.93
C PHE A 103 12.90 -2.29 8.47
N LYS A 104 12.02 -1.46 7.87
CA LYS A 104 11.64 -1.61 6.45
C LYS A 104 12.84 -1.48 5.52
N GLU A 105 13.74 -0.53 5.80
CA GLU A 105 14.95 -0.33 5.01
C GLU A 105 15.87 -1.56 5.09
N LEU A 106 15.92 -2.24 6.24
CA LEU A 106 16.70 -3.47 6.42
C LEU A 106 16.04 -4.73 5.83
N LEU A 107 14.73 -4.74 5.63
CA LEU A 107 14.02 -5.91 5.12
C LEU A 107 14.20 -6.06 3.60
N LYS A 108 14.42 -7.30 3.14
CA LYS A 108 14.13 -7.66 1.74
C LYS A 108 12.64 -7.54 1.45
N GLU A 109 12.22 -7.58 0.18
CA GLU A 109 10.80 -7.48 -0.19
C GLU A 109 9.96 -8.61 0.41
N ASP A 110 10.50 -9.82 0.46
CA ASP A 110 9.92 -11.01 1.07
C ASP A 110 10.41 -11.28 2.50
N GLY A 111 11.16 -10.33 3.08
CA GLY A 111 11.77 -10.44 4.40
C GLY A 111 10.75 -10.43 5.53
N ILE A 112 11.11 -11.08 6.63
CA ILE A 112 10.30 -11.21 7.84
C ILE A 112 10.88 -10.35 8.97
N LEU A 113 10.00 -9.59 9.61
CA LEU A 113 10.27 -8.83 10.81
C LEU A 113 9.68 -9.58 12.02
N TYR A 114 10.50 -9.80 13.02
CA TYR A 114 10.07 -10.29 14.33
C TYR A 114 10.31 -9.21 15.37
N ILE A 115 9.28 -8.82 16.11
CA ILE A 115 9.36 -7.86 17.20
C ILE A 115 8.78 -8.48 18.47
N SER A 116 9.46 -8.33 19.59
CA SER A 116 8.88 -8.53 20.92
C SER A 116 8.99 -7.26 21.75
N VAL A 117 7.95 -6.97 22.56
CA VAL A 117 7.89 -5.84 23.50
C VAL A 117 7.10 -6.24 24.75
N PRO A 118 7.29 -5.56 25.90
CA PRO A 118 6.45 -5.76 27.06
C PRO A 118 4.97 -5.49 26.79
N ASN A 119 4.09 -6.35 27.32
CA ASN A 119 2.65 -6.27 27.14
C ASN A 119 2.00 -5.36 28.18
N LEU A 120 1.63 -4.16 27.78
CA LEU A 120 0.95 -3.21 28.68
C LEU A 120 -0.31 -3.80 29.32
N LYS A 121 -1.11 -4.59 28.58
CA LYS A 121 -2.31 -5.22 29.17
C LYS A 121 -1.97 -6.18 30.30
N TYR A 122 -0.89 -6.93 30.14
CA TYR A 122 -0.41 -7.83 31.21
C TYR A 122 0.06 -7.03 32.42
N LEU A 123 0.88 -5.99 32.21
CA LEU A 123 1.38 -5.13 33.28
C LEU A 123 0.23 -4.52 34.10
N MET A 124 -0.78 -3.99 33.41
CA MET A 124 -1.97 -3.43 34.07
C MET A 124 -2.79 -4.50 34.81
N LYS A 125 -3.04 -5.67 34.20
CA LYS A 125 -3.77 -6.78 34.81
C LYS A 125 -3.09 -7.32 36.07
N LYS A 126 -1.76 -7.31 36.09
CA LYS A 126 -0.96 -7.80 37.21
C LYS A 126 -0.59 -6.69 38.19
N SER A 127 -0.99 -5.43 37.95
CA SER A 127 -0.63 -4.28 38.78
C SER A 127 0.88 -4.10 38.92
N CYS A 128 1.64 -4.43 37.87
CA CYS A 128 3.10 -4.36 37.86
C CYS A 128 3.57 -2.92 37.63
N LEU A 129 3.18 -1.98 38.50
CA LEU A 129 3.50 -0.55 38.33
C LEU A 129 5.01 -0.26 38.41
N TYR A 130 5.79 -1.16 39.02
CA TYR A 130 7.26 -1.09 39.07
C TYR A 130 7.92 -1.34 37.69
N GLU A 131 7.20 -1.83 36.70
CA GLU A 131 7.68 -1.98 35.32
C GLU A 131 7.56 -0.67 34.51
N PHE A 132 6.95 0.38 35.07
CA PHE A 132 6.94 1.70 34.45
C PHE A 132 8.26 2.42 34.82
N VAL A 133 9.28 2.16 34.02
CA VAL A 133 10.66 2.63 34.23
C VAL A 133 10.99 3.76 33.24
N ALA A 134 11.96 4.60 33.60
CA ALA A 134 12.28 5.82 32.87
C ALA A 134 12.84 5.58 31.46
N ASP A 135 13.39 4.40 31.19
CA ASP A 135 13.96 4.02 29.90
C ASP A 135 12.97 3.33 28.96
N HIS A 136 11.78 2.92 29.45
CA HIS A 136 10.66 2.51 28.62
C HIS A 136 9.82 3.72 28.23
N LEU A 137 10.10 4.28 27.06
CA LEU A 137 9.46 5.51 26.57
C LEU A 137 8.08 5.28 25.96
N VAL A 138 7.80 4.04 25.52
CA VAL A 138 6.54 3.67 24.89
C VAL A 138 6.05 2.32 25.41
N TYR A 139 4.77 2.22 25.72
CA TYR A 139 4.14 0.98 26.15
C TYR A 139 3.10 0.55 25.16
N PHE A 140 3.13 -0.74 24.78
CA PHE A 140 2.27 -1.27 23.73
C PHE A 140 1.21 -2.24 24.27
N THR A 141 0.01 -2.12 23.73
CA THR A 141 -0.97 -3.20 23.71
C THR A 141 -0.86 -3.94 22.36
N ASP A 142 -1.49 -5.11 22.27
CA ASP A 142 -1.64 -5.83 21.00
C ASP A 142 -2.14 -4.93 19.85
N LYS A 143 -3.18 -4.13 20.14
CA LYS A 143 -3.79 -3.23 19.14
C LYS A 143 -2.86 -2.09 18.75
N THR A 144 -2.22 -1.43 19.71
CA THR A 144 -1.38 -0.26 19.41
C THR A 144 -0.07 -0.65 18.74
N LEU A 145 0.53 -1.81 19.07
CA LEU A 145 1.71 -2.32 18.38
C LEU A 145 1.38 -2.66 16.92
N LYS A 146 0.28 -3.40 16.69
CA LYS A 146 -0.20 -3.71 15.34
C LYS A 146 -0.43 -2.44 14.52
N LEU A 147 -1.17 -1.48 15.08
CA LEU A 147 -1.46 -0.20 14.42
C LEU A 147 -0.17 0.55 14.04
N ALA A 148 0.80 0.63 14.98
CA ALA A 148 2.08 1.29 14.73
C ALA A 148 2.83 0.70 13.54
N LEU A 149 2.85 -0.64 13.41
CA LEU A 149 3.49 -1.33 12.28
C LEU A 149 2.73 -1.09 10.97
N GLU A 150 1.40 -1.24 10.98
CA GLU A 150 0.56 -1.09 9.78
C GLU A 150 0.56 0.34 9.24
N MET A 151 0.56 1.35 10.11
CA MET A 151 0.68 2.77 9.71
C MET A 151 2.04 3.09 9.05
N ASN A 152 3.07 2.31 9.36
CA ASN A 152 4.41 2.47 8.77
C ASN A 152 4.65 1.53 7.57
N GLY A 153 3.60 0.97 6.96
CA GLY A 153 3.68 0.20 5.72
C GLY A 153 4.17 -1.23 5.89
N LEU A 154 3.97 -1.81 7.06
CA LEU A 154 4.15 -3.24 7.32
C LEU A 154 2.79 -3.94 7.31
N GLU A 155 2.78 -5.23 7.00
CA GLU A 155 1.64 -6.14 7.08
C GLU A 155 1.89 -7.12 8.21
N VAL A 156 1.01 -7.14 9.21
CA VAL A 156 1.12 -8.07 10.34
C VAL A 156 0.60 -9.45 9.92
N LEU A 157 1.47 -10.45 10.00
CA LEU A 157 1.18 -11.84 9.65
C LEU A 157 0.71 -12.63 10.86
N GLU A 158 1.36 -12.43 12.00
CA GLU A 158 1.06 -13.11 13.26
C GLU A 158 1.21 -12.16 14.44
N GLN A 159 0.39 -12.41 15.46
CA GLN A 159 0.48 -11.72 16.75
C GLN A 159 0.12 -12.70 17.85
N TYR A 160 0.95 -12.79 18.88
CA TYR A 160 0.72 -13.68 20.03
C TYR A 160 1.44 -13.18 21.28
N GLU A 161 1.05 -13.75 22.42
CA GLU A 161 1.69 -13.49 23.70
C GLU A 161 2.75 -14.55 24.01
N LYS A 162 3.84 -14.13 24.65
CA LYS A 162 4.96 -14.97 25.07
C LYS A 162 5.24 -14.75 26.56
N ASN A 163 6.01 -15.64 27.17
CA ASN A 163 6.39 -15.55 28.57
C ASN A 163 5.18 -15.36 29.52
N ASN A 164 4.17 -16.26 29.40
CA ASN A 164 2.94 -16.22 30.19
C ASN A 164 2.13 -14.94 30.03
N GLY A 165 2.21 -14.29 28.87
CA GLY A 165 1.49 -13.07 28.56
C GLY A 165 2.26 -11.78 28.82
N ASN A 166 3.47 -11.87 29.39
CA ASN A 166 4.30 -10.69 29.72
C ASN A 166 4.78 -9.94 28.48
N ASP A 167 5.05 -10.66 27.40
CA ASP A 167 5.56 -10.08 26.16
C ASP A 167 4.56 -10.25 25.02
N LEU A 168 4.43 -9.23 24.21
CA LEU A 168 3.78 -9.29 22.91
C LEU A 168 4.81 -9.63 21.84
N VAL A 169 4.43 -10.50 20.92
CA VAL A 169 5.21 -10.78 19.72
C VAL A 169 4.39 -10.44 18.49
N ILE A 170 5.01 -9.78 17.51
CA ILE A 170 4.47 -9.63 16.18
C ILE A 170 5.48 -10.15 15.15
N ILE A 171 4.95 -10.88 14.17
CA ILE A 171 5.66 -11.23 12.94
C ILE A 171 4.99 -10.45 11.81
N ALA A 172 5.79 -9.72 11.04
CA ALA A 172 5.33 -8.86 9.98
C ALA A 172 6.23 -8.96 8.74
N LYS A 173 5.77 -8.43 7.63
CA LYS A 173 6.55 -8.24 6.39
C LYS A 173 6.30 -6.85 5.82
N LYS A 174 7.02 -6.45 4.80
CA LYS A 174 6.65 -5.28 4.02
C LYS A 174 5.26 -5.47 3.44
N ARG A 175 4.43 -4.42 3.53
CA ARG A 175 3.14 -4.42 2.83
C ARG A 175 3.41 -4.33 1.34
N SER A 176 2.85 -5.25 0.58
CA SER A 176 2.88 -5.17 -0.88
C SER A 176 2.17 -3.89 -1.32
N LEU A 177 2.86 -3.04 -2.06
CA LEU A 177 2.23 -1.91 -2.73
C LEU A 177 1.32 -2.46 -3.83
N VAL A 178 0.19 -1.80 -4.04
CA VAL A 178 -0.63 -2.07 -5.21
C VAL A 178 0.23 -1.74 -6.44
N ASN A 179 0.48 -2.75 -7.27
CA ASN A 179 1.19 -2.52 -8.53
C ASN A 179 0.23 -1.80 -9.48
N LEU A 180 0.52 -0.53 -9.76
CA LEU A 180 -0.25 0.32 -10.67
C LEU A 180 0.27 0.31 -12.11
N ASP A 181 1.35 -0.42 -12.41
CA ASP A 181 1.96 -0.42 -13.75
C ASP A 181 0.95 -0.88 -14.81
N LYS A 182 0.21 -1.97 -14.54
CA LYS A 182 -0.88 -2.41 -15.42
C LYS A 182 -2.04 -1.42 -15.50
N SER A 183 -2.27 -0.64 -14.44
CA SER A 183 -3.33 0.37 -14.44
C SER A 183 -3.01 1.54 -15.37
N GLN A 184 -1.74 1.93 -15.45
CA GLN A 184 -1.29 2.96 -16.39
C GLN A 184 -1.48 2.48 -17.83
N GLU A 185 -1.05 1.26 -18.15
CA GLU A 185 -1.24 0.66 -19.48
C GLU A 185 -2.73 0.60 -19.89
N VAL A 186 -3.61 0.23 -18.96
CA VAL A 186 -5.07 0.21 -19.21
C VAL A 186 -5.57 1.62 -19.50
N VAL A 187 -5.18 2.63 -18.71
CA VAL A 187 -5.58 4.03 -18.96
C VAL A 187 -5.08 4.51 -20.31
N ASP A 188 -3.82 4.25 -20.66
CA ASP A 188 -3.25 4.65 -21.95
C ASP A 188 -4.00 4.02 -23.13
N ASN A 189 -4.33 2.74 -23.05
CA ASN A 189 -5.12 2.04 -24.06
C ASN A 189 -6.54 2.63 -24.21
N ILE A 190 -7.17 2.96 -23.10
CA ILE A 190 -8.47 3.67 -23.07
C ILE A 190 -8.37 5.00 -23.81
N LEU A 191 -7.39 5.83 -23.48
CA LEU A 191 -7.21 7.14 -24.09
C LEU A 191 -6.89 7.05 -25.58
N ILE A 192 -6.06 6.08 -25.98
CA ILE A 192 -5.76 5.81 -27.40
C ILE A 192 -7.03 5.42 -28.18
N SER A 193 -7.85 4.52 -27.62
CA SER A 193 -9.08 4.06 -28.26
C SER A 193 -10.09 5.19 -28.43
N LEU A 194 -10.24 6.02 -27.41
CA LEU A 194 -11.12 7.18 -27.44
C LEU A 194 -10.64 8.25 -28.45
N LYS A 195 -9.34 8.58 -28.44
CA LYS A 195 -8.75 9.52 -29.42
C LYS A 195 -8.92 9.02 -30.85
N LYS A 196 -8.73 7.74 -31.08
CA LYS A 196 -8.93 7.13 -32.40
C LYS A 196 -10.38 7.28 -32.90
N LEU A 197 -11.37 7.07 -32.04
CA LEU A 197 -12.77 7.25 -32.37
C LEU A 197 -13.09 8.71 -32.74
N VAL A 198 -12.64 9.65 -31.88
CA VAL A 198 -12.90 11.10 -32.08
C VAL A 198 -12.21 11.60 -33.36
N ASN A 199 -10.94 11.26 -33.58
CA ASN A 199 -10.21 11.66 -34.76
C ASN A 199 -10.86 11.08 -36.05
N SER A 200 -11.27 9.81 -36.01
CA SER A 200 -11.99 9.18 -37.16
C SER A 200 -13.32 9.87 -37.48
N ALA A 201 -14.01 10.39 -36.47
CA ALA A 201 -15.23 11.15 -36.67
C ALA A 201 -14.94 12.53 -37.25
N GLN A 202 -13.90 13.21 -36.72
CA GLN A 202 -13.44 14.49 -37.23
C GLN A 202 -13.03 14.42 -38.70
N ASP A 203 -12.26 13.41 -39.09
CA ASP A 203 -11.82 13.19 -40.48
C ASP A 203 -13.01 12.99 -41.45
N LYS A 204 -14.13 12.47 -40.94
CA LYS A 204 -15.37 12.23 -41.68
C LYS A 204 -16.36 13.40 -41.59
N GLY A 205 -16.02 14.47 -40.89
CA GLY A 205 -16.89 15.62 -40.64
C GLY A 205 -18.14 15.30 -39.83
N LYS A 206 -18.10 14.22 -38.99
CA LYS A 206 -19.20 13.79 -38.16
C LYS A 206 -19.19 14.52 -36.82
N THR A 207 -20.37 14.91 -36.37
CA THR A 207 -20.58 15.51 -35.03
C THR A 207 -20.56 14.45 -33.94
N ILE A 208 -20.06 14.80 -32.77
CA ILE A 208 -19.95 13.88 -31.63
C ILE A 208 -20.54 14.53 -30.37
N SER A 209 -21.31 13.77 -29.60
CA SER A 209 -21.68 14.10 -28.22
C SER A 209 -21.31 12.99 -27.25
N VAL A 210 -21.09 13.36 -25.99
CA VAL A 210 -20.84 12.40 -24.91
C VAL A 210 -22.03 12.44 -23.95
N TRP A 211 -22.60 11.27 -23.63
CA TRP A 211 -23.64 11.16 -22.61
C TRP A 211 -23.03 10.81 -21.27
N SER A 212 -23.03 11.73 -20.39
CA SER A 212 -22.69 11.88 -18.99
C SER A 212 -21.75 13.07 -18.73
N ALA A 213 -22.17 13.97 -17.85
CA ALA A 213 -21.30 14.94 -17.19
C ALA A 213 -20.92 14.46 -15.79
N GLY A 214 -20.71 13.15 -15.61
CA GLY A 214 -20.20 12.54 -14.39
C GLY A 214 -18.67 12.67 -14.29
N HIS A 215 -18.11 12.55 -13.08
CA HIS A 215 -16.67 12.71 -12.83
C HIS A 215 -15.79 11.79 -13.71
N ARG A 216 -16.21 10.54 -13.93
CA ARG A 216 -15.48 9.58 -14.79
C ARG A 216 -15.41 10.06 -16.23
N ALA A 217 -16.55 10.46 -16.80
CA ALA A 217 -16.61 10.95 -18.18
C ALA A 217 -15.80 12.24 -18.35
N LEU A 218 -15.97 13.18 -17.44
CA LEU A 218 -15.23 14.45 -17.45
C LEU A 218 -13.71 14.25 -17.33
N ALA A 219 -13.26 13.31 -16.48
CA ALA A 219 -11.85 13.00 -16.34
C ALA A 219 -11.28 12.39 -17.63
N LEU A 220 -11.95 11.40 -18.21
CA LEU A 220 -11.51 10.76 -19.46
C LEU A 220 -11.48 11.73 -20.64
N MET A 221 -12.49 12.58 -20.78
CA MET A 221 -12.51 13.60 -21.81
C MET A 221 -11.37 14.61 -21.66
N ALA A 222 -11.08 15.02 -20.43
CA ALA A 222 -9.98 15.95 -20.14
C ALA A 222 -8.61 15.32 -20.42
N MET A 223 -8.38 14.07 -19.96
CA MET A 223 -7.14 13.34 -20.22
C MET A 223 -6.93 13.01 -21.70
N ALA A 224 -8.00 12.76 -22.43
CA ALA A 224 -7.96 12.51 -23.86
C ALA A 224 -7.92 13.79 -24.71
N GLU A 225 -8.04 14.97 -24.09
CA GLU A 225 -8.03 16.28 -24.79
C GLU A 225 -9.08 16.33 -25.92
N PHE A 226 -10.33 15.96 -25.59
CA PHE A 226 -11.42 15.88 -26.55
C PHE A 226 -11.89 17.25 -27.05
N ASP A 227 -11.11 17.94 -27.83
CA ASP A 227 -11.48 19.24 -28.38
C ASP A 227 -12.60 19.16 -29.43
N TYR A 228 -12.68 18.02 -30.13
CA TYR A 228 -13.70 17.79 -31.16
C TYR A 228 -14.93 17.06 -30.59
N ILE A 229 -15.60 17.68 -29.60
CA ILE A 229 -16.91 17.24 -29.08
C ILE A 229 -17.85 18.45 -29.15
N ASP A 230 -19.06 18.27 -29.65
CA ASP A 230 -20.06 19.33 -29.75
C ASP A 230 -20.68 19.64 -28.40
N ASN A 231 -21.21 18.63 -27.73
CA ASN A 231 -21.94 18.79 -26.49
C ASN A 231 -21.73 17.60 -25.54
N VAL A 232 -22.01 17.83 -24.26
CA VAL A 232 -22.13 16.78 -23.26
C VAL A 232 -23.59 16.71 -22.82
N VAL A 233 -24.18 15.51 -22.83
CA VAL A 233 -25.58 15.29 -22.45
C VAL A 233 -25.65 14.80 -21.01
N ASP A 234 -26.48 15.41 -20.17
CA ASP A 234 -26.70 14.94 -18.79
C ASP A 234 -28.15 15.19 -18.36
N SER A 235 -28.76 14.20 -17.71
CA SER A 235 -30.15 14.28 -17.22
C SER A 235 -30.31 15.14 -15.96
N ALA A 236 -29.22 15.46 -15.25
CA ALA A 236 -29.27 16.26 -14.05
C ALA A 236 -29.48 17.75 -14.36
N ASN A 237 -30.67 18.26 -14.06
CA ASN A 237 -31.09 19.62 -14.37
C ASN A 237 -30.11 20.67 -13.86
N PHE A 238 -29.49 20.47 -12.67
CA PHE A 238 -28.54 21.41 -12.09
C PHE A 238 -27.23 21.57 -12.86
N LYS A 239 -26.93 20.66 -13.78
CA LYS A 239 -25.74 20.71 -14.65
C LYS A 239 -26.05 21.35 -16.01
N GLN A 240 -27.27 21.24 -16.47
CA GLN A 240 -27.69 21.72 -17.80
C GLN A 240 -27.47 23.23 -17.95
N GLY A 241 -27.06 23.63 -19.14
CA GLY A 241 -26.71 25.03 -19.46
C GLY A 241 -25.30 25.45 -18.97
N LYS A 242 -24.61 24.63 -18.18
CA LYS A 242 -23.25 24.89 -17.71
C LYS A 242 -22.21 24.38 -18.69
N LEU A 243 -20.97 24.78 -18.48
CA LEU A 243 -19.83 24.26 -19.25
C LEU A 243 -19.11 23.17 -18.46
N THR A 244 -18.55 22.19 -19.16
CA THR A 244 -17.69 21.20 -18.56
C THR A 244 -16.38 21.87 -18.08
N PRO A 245 -15.75 21.36 -16.99
CA PRO A 245 -14.40 21.75 -16.62
C PRO A 245 -13.42 21.45 -17.75
N ILE A 246 -12.34 22.24 -17.84
CA ILE A 246 -11.19 22.07 -18.76
C ILE A 246 -11.58 22.28 -20.23
N LEU A 247 -12.47 21.47 -20.78
CA LEU A 247 -12.83 21.51 -22.21
C LEU A 247 -13.91 22.54 -22.56
N HIS A 248 -14.57 23.14 -21.57
CA HIS A 248 -15.61 24.16 -21.72
C HIS A 248 -16.74 23.79 -22.69
N LYS A 249 -17.09 22.51 -22.79
CA LYS A 249 -18.20 22.03 -23.63
C LYS A 249 -19.53 22.25 -22.93
N LYS A 250 -20.55 22.67 -23.68
CA LYS A 250 -21.90 22.91 -23.16
C LYS A 250 -22.53 21.60 -22.68
N ILE A 251 -23.13 21.61 -21.49
CA ILE A 251 -23.94 20.49 -20.99
C ILE A 251 -25.40 20.76 -21.37
N ILE A 252 -25.97 19.86 -22.17
CA ILE A 252 -27.35 19.94 -22.67
C ILE A 252 -28.24 18.89 -22.04
N SER A 253 -29.56 19.11 -22.09
CA SER A 253 -30.53 18.12 -21.64
C SER A 253 -30.68 16.98 -22.66
N PRO A 254 -31.19 15.78 -22.24
CA PRO A 254 -31.60 14.73 -23.16
C PRO A 254 -32.58 15.20 -24.27
N ASP A 255 -33.53 16.05 -23.90
CA ASP A 255 -34.54 16.57 -24.88
C ASP A 255 -33.91 17.54 -25.90
N GLU A 256 -32.98 18.40 -25.42
CA GLU A 256 -32.22 19.27 -26.34
C GLU A 256 -31.38 18.43 -27.29
N PHE A 257 -30.76 17.35 -26.83
CA PHE A 257 -30.02 16.41 -27.67
C PHE A 257 -30.95 15.70 -28.68
N ALA A 258 -32.09 15.20 -28.23
CA ALA A 258 -33.04 14.48 -29.11
C ALA A 258 -33.62 15.40 -30.21
N SER A 259 -33.74 16.70 -29.97
CA SER A 259 -34.19 17.68 -30.96
C SER A 259 -33.15 17.97 -32.06
N LYS A 260 -31.85 17.84 -31.74
CA LYS A 260 -30.73 18.05 -32.65
C LYS A 260 -29.61 17.05 -32.31
N PRO A 261 -29.76 15.79 -32.66
CA PRO A 261 -28.77 14.76 -32.31
C PRO A 261 -27.48 14.89 -33.11
N SER A 262 -26.37 14.56 -32.52
CA SER A 262 -25.10 14.39 -33.20
C SER A 262 -25.06 13.07 -33.97
N ASP A 263 -24.18 12.96 -34.98
CA ASP A 263 -23.98 11.72 -35.74
C ASP A 263 -23.52 10.55 -34.86
N ILE A 264 -22.72 10.86 -33.84
CA ILE A 264 -22.17 9.87 -32.91
C ILE A 264 -22.49 10.30 -31.47
N ILE A 265 -22.91 9.33 -30.64
CA ILE A 265 -23.08 9.48 -29.19
C ILE A 265 -22.27 8.44 -28.43
N ILE A 266 -21.40 8.88 -27.53
CA ILE A 266 -20.60 8.02 -26.67
C ILE A 266 -21.22 7.96 -25.29
N LEU A 267 -21.70 6.79 -24.86
CA LEU A 267 -22.30 6.57 -23.55
C LEU A 267 -21.21 6.25 -22.52
N MET A 268 -20.80 7.22 -21.71
CA MET A 268 -19.82 7.06 -20.64
C MET A 268 -20.50 6.87 -19.27
N LEU A 269 -21.39 5.89 -19.20
CA LEU A 269 -22.24 5.59 -18.04
C LEU A 269 -21.99 4.16 -17.53
N PRO A 270 -22.18 3.88 -16.21
CA PRO A 270 -22.27 2.50 -15.73
C PRO A 270 -23.39 1.73 -16.41
N GLY A 271 -23.17 0.42 -16.66
CA GLY A 271 -24.02 -0.42 -17.52
C GLY A 271 -25.53 -0.36 -17.28
N ALA A 272 -25.97 -0.26 -16.01
CA ALA A 272 -27.41 -0.14 -15.69
C ALA A 272 -28.07 1.12 -16.29
N TYR A 273 -27.35 2.24 -16.32
CA TYR A 273 -27.86 3.50 -16.87
C TYR A 273 -27.78 3.55 -18.40
N SER A 274 -26.88 2.80 -19.00
CA SER A 274 -26.73 2.76 -20.46
C SER A 274 -27.99 2.21 -21.15
N ASN A 275 -28.68 1.25 -20.54
CA ASN A 275 -29.94 0.71 -21.07
C ASN A 275 -31.06 1.76 -21.06
N GLN A 276 -31.18 2.53 -19.98
CA GLN A 276 -32.16 3.62 -19.90
C GLN A 276 -31.94 4.69 -21.00
N VAL A 277 -30.65 4.98 -21.27
CA VAL A 277 -30.30 5.92 -22.35
C VAL A 277 -30.63 5.33 -23.73
N LYS A 278 -30.38 4.05 -23.97
CA LYS A 278 -30.77 3.37 -25.21
C LYS A 278 -32.28 3.44 -25.43
N GLU A 279 -33.07 3.08 -24.43
CA GLU A 279 -34.53 3.18 -24.47
C GLU A 279 -35.02 4.62 -24.78
N PHE A 280 -34.34 5.61 -24.17
CA PHE A 280 -34.65 7.01 -24.47
C PHE A 280 -34.33 7.38 -25.92
N LEU A 281 -33.18 6.97 -26.46
CA LEU A 281 -32.77 7.22 -27.86
C LEU A 281 -33.76 6.57 -28.86
N GLU A 282 -34.12 5.32 -28.61
CA GLU A 282 -35.11 4.58 -29.42
C GLU A 282 -36.48 5.25 -29.40
N LYS A 283 -36.99 5.57 -28.21
CA LYS A 283 -38.30 6.25 -28.02
C LYS A 283 -38.39 7.58 -28.78
N ASN A 284 -37.28 8.30 -28.86
CA ASN A 284 -37.21 9.60 -29.52
C ASN A 284 -36.74 9.51 -31.00
N ASN A 285 -36.63 8.29 -31.56
CA ASN A 285 -36.19 8.03 -32.95
C ASN A 285 -34.82 8.69 -33.27
N VAL A 286 -33.89 8.76 -32.31
CA VAL A 286 -32.55 9.30 -32.51
C VAL A 286 -31.72 8.34 -33.35
N LYS A 287 -31.17 8.82 -34.50
CA LYS A 287 -30.41 8.00 -35.46
C LYS A 287 -28.88 8.19 -35.32
N SER A 288 -28.37 8.46 -34.13
CA SER A 288 -26.94 8.54 -33.89
C SER A 288 -26.29 7.16 -33.87
N GLU A 289 -25.03 7.06 -34.33
CA GLU A 289 -24.20 5.89 -34.04
C GLU A 289 -23.89 5.86 -32.56
N VAL A 290 -24.31 4.80 -31.87
CA VAL A 290 -24.16 4.70 -30.41
C VAL A 290 -22.92 3.88 -30.08
N TYR A 291 -22.03 4.43 -29.26
CA TYR A 291 -20.88 3.72 -28.69
C TYR A 291 -21.05 3.61 -27.20
N LEU A 292 -20.97 2.39 -26.70
CA LEU A 292 -20.91 2.14 -25.25
C LEU A 292 -19.44 2.11 -24.81
N PHE A 293 -19.14 2.88 -23.81
CA PHE A 293 -17.81 2.90 -23.24
C PHE A 293 -17.73 2.02 -21.98
N ASN A 294 -17.06 0.84 -22.12
CA ASN A 294 -16.75 -0.13 -21.07
C ASN A 294 -15.28 -0.44 -21.12
N ASP A 295 -14.33 0.32 -20.85
CA ASP A 295 -12.88 0.17 -21.04
C ASP A 295 -12.40 0.47 -22.46
N GLU A 296 -13.18 0.18 -23.49
CA GLU A 296 -13.01 0.66 -24.86
C GLU A 296 -14.38 1.00 -25.49
N PRO A 297 -14.42 1.90 -26.48
CA PRO A 297 -15.68 2.28 -27.15
C PRO A 297 -16.14 1.16 -28.09
N ILE A 298 -17.25 0.51 -27.75
CA ILE A 298 -17.87 -0.54 -28.53
C ILE A 298 -19.10 0.05 -29.23
N LYS A 299 -19.16 -0.02 -30.55
CA LYS A 299 -20.37 0.35 -31.33
C LYS A 299 -21.47 -0.68 -31.06
N ILE A 300 -22.68 -0.21 -30.79
CA ILE A 300 -23.83 -1.03 -30.43
C ILE A 300 -25.03 -0.70 -31.30
#